data_f321ee8f67102a533d8451fb44bdc78f
#
_entry.id   f321ee8f67102a533d8451fb44bdc78f
#
_cell.length_a   1.000
_cell.length_b   1.000
_cell.length_c   1.000
_cell.angle_alpha   90.00
_cell.angle_beta   90.00
_cell.angle_gamma   90.00
#
_symmetry.space_group_name_H-M   'P 1'
#
loop_
_entity.id
_entity.type
_entity.pdbx_description
1 polymer ?
#
loop_
_entity_poly.entity_id
_entity_poly.type
_entity_poly.pdbx_seq_one_letter_code
_entity_poly.pdbx_strand_id
1 'polypeptide(L)'
;MKKRLAMLFALCLMTGVLSSCGKDTGSTETTKKDDNTLVILNYGKYIDESVLDQFEKETGIKVKLEEYESPEEMYTKFSAGSINYDLVCTSDYMVERLINEGKVSEINFDDFEYYKNLDPSIIEASQIFDPENKYSMPYFYGTLGILYNTTMVSDEEVSTWNVLWDEKYKDTIIMQNGSRAR
;
A
#
# COMPACT_ATOMS: atom_id res chain seq x y z
N MET A 1 43.68 48.62 -25.73
CA MET A 1 43.37 47.30 -26.32
C MET A 1 42.77 46.32 -25.32
N LYS A 2 43.23 46.21 -24.08
CA LYS A 2 42.71 45.24 -23.08
C LYS A 2 41.20 45.45 -22.73
N LYS A 3 40.73 46.68 -22.63
CA LYS A 3 39.29 46.97 -22.33
C LYS A 3 38.30 46.61 -23.45
N ARG A 4 38.73 46.68 -24.71
CA ARG A 4 37.87 46.31 -25.86
C ARG A 4 37.77 44.79 -26.07
N LEU A 5 38.81 44.06 -25.68
CA LEU A 5 38.84 42.61 -25.73
C LEU A 5 37.95 41.98 -24.61
N ALA A 6 37.91 42.61 -23.42
CA ALA A 6 37.00 42.17 -22.33
C ALA A 6 35.52 42.41 -22.70
N MET A 7 35.22 43.46 -23.44
CA MET A 7 33.84 43.75 -23.83
C MET A 7 33.32 42.82 -24.94
N LEU A 8 34.23 42.34 -25.80
CA LEU A 8 33.91 41.31 -26.80
C LEU A 8 33.68 39.95 -26.17
N PHE A 9 34.40 39.61 -25.11
CA PHE A 9 34.21 38.35 -24.39
C PHE A 9 32.92 38.32 -23.56
N ALA A 10 32.50 39.47 -22.99
CA ALA A 10 31.23 39.61 -22.30
C ALA A 10 30.01 39.52 -23.25
N LEU A 11 30.14 40.01 -24.48
CA LEU A 11 29.08 39.95 -25.47
C LEU A 11 28.89 38.54 -26.05
N CYS A 12 29.94 37.72 -26.14
CA CYS A 12 29.84 36.31 -26.54
C CYS A 12 29.21 35.42 -25.47
N LEU A 13 29.32 35.77 -24.16
CA LEU A 13 28.68 35.07 -23.10
C LEU A 13 27.18 35.32 -23.01
N MET A 14 26.69 36.46 -23.48
CA MET A 14 25.24 36.76 -23.50
C MET A 14 24.48 36.12 -24.68
N THR A 15 25.15 35.72 -25.73
CA THR A 15 24.49 35.05 -26.88
C THR A 15 24.37 33.52 -26.72
N GLY A 16 25.06 32.92 -25.75
CA GLY A 16 25.02 31.48 -25.47
C GLY A 16 23.83 30.99 -24.65
N VAL A 17 23.05 31.90 -24.03
CA VAL A 17 21.94 31.52 -23.12
C VAL A 17 20.58 31.44 -23.83
N LEU A 18 20.46 31.85 -25.10
CA LEU A 18 19.21 31.87 -25.85
C LEU A 18 19.00 30.64 -26.76
N SER A 19 19.93 29.71 -26.84
CA SER A 19 19.80 28.50 -27.66
C SER A 19 19.57 27.22 -26.84
N SER A 20 19.28 27.31 -25.55
CA SER A 20 18.89 26.16 -24.71
C SER A 20 17.39 26.08 -24.49
N CYS A 21 16.60 26.41 -25.54
CA CYS A 21 15.27 25.84 -25.67
C CYS A 21 15.37 24.57 -26.51
N GLY A 22 16.22 23.66 -26.08
CA GLY A 22 16.10 22.24 -26.36
C GLY A 22 14.86 21.76 -25.62
N LYS A 23 13.95 21.26 -26.37
CA LYS A 23 12.72 20.58 -26.05
C LYS A 23 13.02 19.38 -25.15
N ASP A 24 13.37 19.61 -23.88
CA ASP A 24 13.20 18.64 -22.82
C ASP A 24 11.73 18.73 -22.42
N THR A 25 10.95 18.03 -23.22
CA THR A 25 9.73 17.44 -22.73
C THR A 25 10.18 16.46 -21.64
N GLY A 26 10.38 16.94 -20.44
CA GLY A 26 10.14 16.18 -19.24
C GLY A 26 8.65 15.86 -19.27
N SER A 27 8.27 14.92 -20.13
CA SER A 27 7.04 14.20 -19.97
C SER A 27 7.22 13.47 -18.64
N THR A 28 6.65 14.03 -17.58
CA THR A 28 6.02 13.19 -16.59
C THR A 28 5.08 12.34 -17.44
N GLU A 29 5.53 11.17 -17.83
CA GLU A 29 4.64 10.11 -18.31
C GLU A 29 3.72 9.82 -17.13
N THR A 30 2.64 10.58 -17.05
CA THR A 30 1.40 10.06 -16.53
C THR A 30 1.12 8.94 -17.52
N THR A 31 1.52 7.73 -17.16
CA THR A 31 1.15 6.53 -17.89
C THR A 31 -0.35 6.62 -18.02
N LYS A 32 -0.85 6.92 -19.22
CA LYS A 32 -2.27 6.82 -19.52
C LYS A 32 -2.62 5.40 -19.13
N LYS A 33 -3.42 5.24 -18.08
CA LYS A 33 -3.98 3.97 -17.71
C LYS A 33 -4.66 3.44 -18.97
N ASP A 34 -4.29 2.24 -19.38
CA ASP A 34 -5.05 1.50 -20.36
C ASP A 34 -6.43 1.25 -19.74
N ASP A 35 -7.50 1.72 -20.37
CA ASP A 35 -8.86 1.64 -19.87
C ASP A 35 -9.30 0.18 -19.57
N ASN A 36 -8.52 -0.81 -20.01
CA ASN A 36 -8.74 -2.24 -19.81
C ASN A 36 -7.73 -2.88 -18.84
N THR A 37 -7.15 -2.10 -17.91
CA THR A 37 -6.18 -2.61 -16.93
C THR A 37 -6.62 -2.29 -15.52
N LEU A 38 -6.72 -3.34 -14.68
CA LEU A 38 -6.94 -3.27 -13.24
C LEU A 38 -5.58 -3.22 -12.52
N VAL A 39 -5.33 -2.16 -11.78
CA VAL A 39 -4.08 -1.98 -11.02
C VAL A 39 -4.34 -2.24 -9.54
N ILE A 40 -3.70 -3.28 -9.02
CA ILE A 40 -3.87 -3.75 -7.64
C ILE A 40 -2.60 -3.49 -6.85
N LEU A 41 -2.72 -2.86 -5.68
CA LEU A 41 -1.66 -2.76 -4.68
C LEU A 41 -1.95 -3.75 -3.55
N ASN A 42 -1.16 -4.80 -3.44
CA ASN A 42 -1.41 -5.94 -2.56
C ASN A 42 -0.31 -6.12 -1.52
N TYR A 43 -0.68 -6.65 -0.36
CA TYR A 43 0.29 -7.13 0.63
C TYR A 43 1.01 -8.37 0.06
N GLY A 44 2.33 -8.37 0.09
CA GLY A 44 3.14 -9.40 -0.60
C GLY A 44 2.68 -10.82 -0.28
N LYS A 45 2.59 -11.66 -1.30
CA LYS A 45 2.20 -13.07 -1.24
C LYS A 45 0.77 -13.38 -0.72
N TYR A 46 -0.12 -12.40 -0.64
CA TYR A 46 -1.50 -12.63 -0.21
C TYR A 46 -2.46 -12.97 -1.36
N ILE A 47 -1.95 -13.17 -2.57
CA ILE A 47 -2.74 -13.60 -3.71
C ILE A 47 -2.00 -14.71 -4.47
N ASP A 48 -2.73 -15.69 -4.96
CA ASP A 48 -2.22 -16.67 -5.90
C ASP A 48 -2.31 -16.07 -7.30
N GLU A 49 -1.17 -15.90 -7.97
CA GLU A 49 -1.10 -15.30 -9.30
C GLU A 49 -1.94 -16.06 -10.34
N SER A 50 -2.16 -17.37 -10.14
CA SER A 50 -3.01 -18.18 -11.05
C SER A 50 -4.47 -17.68 -11.07
N VAL A 51 -4.95 -17.07 -9.98
CA VAL A 51 -6.28 -16.46 -9.91
C VAL A 51 -6.36 -15.22 -10.78
N LEU A 52 -5.26 -14.46 -10.87
CA LEU A 52 -5.17 -13.30 -11.75
C LEU A 52 -5.20 -13.72 -13.23
N ASP A 53 -4.47 -14.77 -13.58
CA ASP A 53 -4.49 -15.36 -14.92
C ASP A 53 -5.89 -15.85 -15.31
N GLN A 54 -6.61 -16.44 -14.36
CA GLN A 54 -7.99 -16.87 -14.57
C GLN A 54 -8.90 -15.67 -14.79
N PHE A 55 -8.81 -14.66 -13.94
CA PHE A 55 -9.59 -13.42 -14.07
C PHE A 55 -9.35 -12.74 -15.42
N GLU A 56 -8.10 -12.63 -15.87
CA GLU A 56 -7.78 -12.08 -17.18
C GLU A 56 -8.40 -12.87 -18.33
N LYS A 57 -8.40 -14.21 -18.24
CA LYS A 57 -9.02 -15.08 -19.27
C LYS A 57 -10.54 -14.96 -19.32
N GLU A 58 -11.18 -14.83 -18.16
CA GLU A 58 -12.65 -14.78 -18.05
C GLU A 58 -13.19 -13.40 -18.42
N THR A 59 -12.49 -12.33 -18.07
CA THR A 59 -12.99 -10.95 -18.22
C THR A 59 -12.38 -10.21 -19.41
N GLY A 60 -11.21 -10.63 -19.87
CA GLY A 60 -10.39 -9.88 -20.83
C GLY A 60 -9.71 -8.65 -20.24
N ILE A 61 -9.88 -8.38 -18.94
CA ILE A 61 -9.25 -7.24 -18.22
C ILE A 61 -7.85 -7.65 -17.80
N LYS A 62 -6.85 -6.85 -18.14
CA LYS A 62 -5.46 -7.07 -17.70
C LYS A 62 -5.29 -6.70 -16.24
N VAL A 63 -4.46 -7.44 -15.51
CA VAL A 63 -4.13 -7.14 -14.11
C VAL A 63 -2.68 -6.72 -14.00
N LYS A 64 -2.45 -5.58 -13.39
CA LYS A 64 -1.14 -5.13 -12.95
C LYS A 64 -1.08 -5.23 -11.43
N LEU A 65 -0.35 -6.24 -10.95
CA LEU A 65 -0.14 -6.42 -9.52
C LEU A 65 1.13 -5.67 -9.08
N GLU A 66 1.01 -4.87 -8.03
CA GLU A 66 2.13 -4.31 -7.29
C GLU A 66 2.07 -4.79 -5.84
N GLU A 67 3.22 -5.15 -5.30
CA GLU A 67 3.33 -5.66 -3.94
C GLU A 67 4.01 -4.67 -3.01
N TYR A 68 3.74 -4.80 -1.72
CA TYR A 68 4.42 -4.09 -0.64
C TYR A 68 4.61 -5.02 0.57
N GLU A 69 5.57 -4.71 1.44
CA GLU A 69 5.93 -5.56 2.59
C GLU A 69 5.40 -5.04 3.92
N SER A 70 5.03 -3.77 4.01
CA SER A 70 4.45 -3.18 5.22
C SER A 70 3.34 -2.18 4.89
N PRO A 71 2.32 -2.05 5.75
CA PRO A 71 1.26 -1.08 5.55
C PRO A 71 1.76 0.37 5.42
N GLU A 72 2.88 0.70 6.04
CA GLU A 72 3.54 2.00 5.93
C GLU A 72 4.17 2.21 4.55
N GLU A 73 4.75 1.17 3.97
CA GLU A 73 5.24 1.18 2.59
C GLU A 73 4.07 1.35 1.60
N MET A 74 2.99 0.59 1.80
CA MET A 74 1.76 0.75 1.03
C MET A 74 1.30 2.20 1.03
N TYR A 75 1.17 2.80 2.22
CA TYR A 75 0.71 4.17 2.34
C TYR A 75 1.65 5.16 1.63
N THR A 76 2.95 4.92 1.67
CA THR A 76 3.95 5.74 0.97
C THR A 76 3.79 5.64 -0.54
N LYS A 77 3.67 4.42 -1.09
CA LYS A 77 3.45 4.18 -2.53
C LYS A 77 2.12 4.80 -2.99
N PHE A 78 1.05 4.55 -2.25
CA PHE A 78 -0.28 5.08 -2.53
C PHE A 78 -0.31 6.61 -2.52
N SER A 79 0.29 7.22 -1.50
CA SER A 79 0.29 8.68 -1.32
C SER A 79 1.23 9.41 -2.28
N ALA A 80 2.20 8.74 -2.87
CA ALA A 80 3.08 9.33 -3.88
C ALA A 80 2.31 9.74 -5.14
N GLY A 81 1.15 9.13 -5.41
CA GLY A 81 0.25 9.50 -6.50
C GLY A 81 0.83 9.28 -7.90
N SER A 82 1.95 8.57 -8.01
CA SER A 82 2.58 8.26 -9.31
C SER A 82 1.82 7.18 -10.08
N ILE A 83 1.05 6.36 -9.39
CA ILE A 83 0.23 5.29 -9.94
C ILE A 83 -1.18 5.44 -9.39
N ASN A 84 -2.18 5.32 -10.26
CA ASN A 84 -3.57 5.23 -9.87
C ASN A 84 -3.92 3.76 -9.62
N TYR A 85 -4.09 3.38 -8.38
CA TYR A 85 -4.54 2.06 -7.99
C TYR A 85 -6.06 1.98 -8.05
N ASP A 86 -6.58 0.86 -8.55
CA ASP A 86 -8.02 0.56 -8.56
C ASP A 86 -8.43 -0.16 -7.29
N LEU A 87 -7.56 -1.06 -6.82
CA LEU A 87 -7.76 -1.81 -5.60
C LEU A 87 -6.52 -1.74 -4.71
N VAL A 88 -6.74 -1.64 -3.42
CA VAL A 88 -5.69 -1.70 -2.40
C VAL A 88 -6.09 -2.74 -1.37
N CYS A 89 -5.30 -3.81 -1.23
CA CYS A 89 -5.45 -4.77 -0.15
C CYS A 89 -4.54 -4.33 1.01
N THR A 90 -5.11 -3.99 2.15
CA THR A 90 -4.32 -3.50 3.30
C THR A 90 -4.98 -3.87 4.63
N SER A 91 -4.30 -3.56 5.74
CA SER A 91 -4.80 -3.82 7.09
C SER A 91 -5.92 -2.85 7.49
N ASP A 92 -6.74 -3.29 8.45
CA ASP A 92 -7.88 -2.59 9.02
C ASP A 92 -7.60 -1.11 9.36
N TYR A 93 -6.55 -0.84 10.13
CA TYR A 93 -6.21 0.52 10.54
C TYR A 93 -5.76 1.43 9.38
N MET A 94 -5.24 0.85 8.30
CA MET A 94 -4.94 1.61 7.09
C MET A 94 -6.20 1.87 6.26
N VAL A 95 -7.15 0.93 6.23
CA VAL A 95 -8.47 1.17 5.65
C VAL A 95 -9.14 2.36 6.36
N GLU A 96 -9.21 2.32 7.70
CA GLU A 96 -9.74 3.43 8.50
C GLU A 96 -9.07 4.76 8.17
N ARG A 97 -7.75 4.76 8.06
CA ARG A 97 -6.98 5.95 7.69
C ARG A 97 -7.34 6.48 6.31
N LEU A 98 -7.42 5.60 5.30
CA LEU A 98 -7.75 5.99 3.93
C LEU A 98 -9.18 6.54 3.83
N ILE A 99 -10.12 5.97 4.59
CA ILE A 99 -11.50 6.48 4.70
C ILE A 99 -11.49 7.89 5.31
N ASN A 100 -10.84 8.07 6.46
CA ASN A 100 -10.77 9.35 7.16
C ASN A 100 -10.08 10.45 6.33
N GLU A 101 -9.17 10.09 5.45
CA GLU A 101 -8.49 10.99 4.53
C GLU A 101 -9.26 11.22 3.22
N GLY A 102 -10.40 10.56 3.02
CA GLY A 102 -11.21 10.65 1.80
C GLY A 102 -10.50 10.14 0.55
N LYS A 103 -9.64 9.12 0.69
CA LYS A 103 -8.80 8.58 -0.38
C LYS A 103 -9.35 7.32 -1.03
N VAL A 104 -10.45 6.81 -0.56
CA VAL A 104 -11.15 5.65 -1.09
C VAL A 104 -12.58 6.01 -1.44
N SER A 105 -13.17 5.29 -2.39
CA SER A 105 -14.54 5.49 -2.84
C SER A 105 -15.46 4.47 -2.20
N GLU A 106 -16.73 4.83 -2.02
CA GLU A 106 -17.76 3.88 -1.61
C GLU A 106 -17.94 2.79 -2.67
N ILE A 107 -18.23 1.59 -2.20
CA ILE A 107 -18.49 0.39 -3.01
C ILE A 107 -19.97 0.07 -2.93
N ASN A 108 -20.60 -0.14 -4.07
CA ASN A 108 -21.97 -0.66 -4.13
C ASN A 108 -21.93 -2.19 -4.07
N PHE A 109 -22.08 -2.77 -2.89
CA PHE A 109 -22.01 -4.22 -2.69
C PHE A 109 -23.21 -4.98 -3.29
N ASP A 110 -24.29 -4.31 -3.62
CA ASP A 110 -25.43 -4.94 -4.30
C ASP A 110 -25.06 -5.46 -5.70
N ASP A 111 -24.01 -4.90 -6.30
CA ASP A 111 -23.47 -5.32 -7.58
C ASP A 111 -22.60 -6.59 -7.50
N PHE A 112 -22.28 -7.06 -6.27
CA PHE A 112 -21.38 -8.18 -6.06
C PHE A 112 -22.15 -9.45 -5.64
N GLU A 113 -22.37 -10.35 -6.58
CA GLU A 113 -23.11 -11.59 -6.36
C GLU A 113 -22.56 -12.43 -5.19
N TYR A 114 -21.26 -12.44 -5.01
CA TYR A 114 -20.57 -13.29 -4.02
C TYR A 114 -20.39 -12.62 -2.65
N TYR A 115 -20.77 -11.36 -2.49
CA TYR A 115 -20.68 -10.67 -1.20
C TYR A 115 -21.43 -11.41 -0.09
N LYS A 116 -22.58 -12.00 -0.42
CA LYS A 116 -23.39 -12.83 0.48
C LYS A 116 -22.70 -14.10 1.01
N ASN A 117 -21.56 -14.49 0.41
CA ASN A 117 -20.80 -15.67 0.83
C ASN A 117 -19.78 -15.32 1.93
N LEU A 118 -19.60 -14.04 2.24
CA LEU A 118 -18.72 -13.62 3.33
C LEU A 118 -19.35 -13.97 4.69
N ASP A 119 -18.50 -14.29 5.65
CA ASP A 119 -18.94 -14.59 7.02
C ASP A 119 -19.56 -13.34 7.66
N PRO A 120 -20.83 -13.39 8.09
CA PRO A 120 -21.51 -12.24 8.69
C PRO A 120 -20.80 -11.69 9.93
N SER A 121 -20.14 -12.54 10.71
CA SER A 121 -19.41 -12.10 11.90
C SER A 121 -18.17 -11.26 11.56
N ILE A 122 -17.53 -11.54 10.44
CA ILE A 122 -16.39 -10.75 9.94
C ILE A 122 -16.88 -9.41 9.35
N ILE A 123 -18.01 -9.42 8.66
CA ILE A 123 -18.64 -8.19 8.16
C ILE A 123 -19.04 -7.29 9.35
N GLU A 124 -19.63 -7.85 10.41
CA GLU A 124 -19.96 -7.08 11.61
C GLU A 124 -18.70 -6.52 12.29
N ALA A 125 -17.66 -7.34 12.43
CA ALA A 125 -16.39 -6.90 13.02
C ALA A 125 -15.70 -5.78 12.21
N SER A 126 -15.87 -5.78 10.90
CA SER A 126 -15.29 -4.74 10.01
C SER A 126 -15.86 -3.35 10.25
N GLN A 127 -17.04 -3.22 10.84
CA GLN A 127 -17.66 -1.92 11.14
C GLN A 127 -16.87 -1.08 12.14
N ILE A 128 -15.91 -1.67 12.84
CA ILE A 128 -15.02 -0.94 13.76
C ILE A 128 -14.13 0.05 13.00
N PHE A 129 -13.71 -0.29 11.79
CA PHE A 129 -12.82 0.54 10.97
C PHE A 129 -13.47 1.05 9.66
N ASP A 130 -14.55 0.42 9.23
CA ASP A 130 -15.36 0.83 8.07
C ASP A 130 -16.85 0.88 8.47
N PRO A 131 -17.31 2.00 9.05
CA PRO A 131 -18.69 2.15 9.48
C PRO A 131 -19.66 1.88 8.32
N GLU A 132 -20.66 1.03 8.58
CA GLU A 132 -21.66 0.58 7.61
C GLU A 132 -21.08 -0.28 6.46
N ASN A 133 -19.80 -0.69 6.53
CA ASN A 133 -19.11 -1.49 5.50
C ASN A 133 -19.28 -0.91 4.09
N LYS A 134 -18.94 0.36 3.91
CA LYS A 134 -19.15 1.06 2.62
C LYS A 134 -17.92 1.10 1.72
N TYR A 135 -16.73 0.94 2.26
CA TYR A 135 -15.48 1.24 1.56
C TYR A 135 -14.59 0.03 1.35
N SER A 136 -14.83 -1.05 2.11
CA SER A 136 -13.94 -2.20 2.10
C SER A 136 -14.69 -3.53 2.14
N MET A 137 -14.04 -4.56 1.59
CA MET A 137 -14.49 -5.94 1.68
C MET A 137 -13.44 -6.77 2.39
N PRO A 138 -13.78 -7.52 3.47
CA PRO A 138 -12.85 -8.41 4.13
C PRO A 138 -12.30 -9.45 3.15
N TYR A 139 -10.97 -9.60 3.12
CA TYR A 139 -10.27 -10.54 2.26
C TYR A 139 -9.66 -11.69 3.07
N PHE A 140 -8.80 -11.34 4.03
CA PHE A 140 -8.25 -12.29 4.98
C PHE A 140 -8.43 -11.79 6.41
N TYR A 141 -8.57 -12.72 7.33
CA TYR A 141 -8.47 -12.45 8.75
C TYR A 141 -7.64 -13.56 9.42
N GLY A 142 -7.10 -13.24 10.57
CA GLY A 142 -6.33 -14.19 11.35
C GLY A 142 -6.30 -13.83 12.83
N THR A 143 -5.83 -14.74 13.63
CA THR A 143 -5.61 -14.52 15.06
C THR A 143 -4.14 -14.25 15.32
N LEU A 144 -3.87 -13.35 16.26
CA LEU A 144 -2.54 -13.14 16.81
C LEU A 144 -2.38 -14.03 18.05
N GLY A 145 -1.19 -14.56 18.21
CA GLY A 145 -0.86 -15.39 19.38
C GLY A 145 0.62 -15.29 19.72
N ILE A 146 0.96 -15.85 20.88
CA ILE A 146 2.34 -15.94 21.33
C ILE A 146 2.89 -17.29 20.89
N LEU A 147 3.90 -17.27 20.02
CA LEU A 147 4.70 -18.44 19.69
C LEU A 147 5.88 -18.49 20.66
N TYR A 148 6.04 -19.60 21.37
CA TYR A 148 7.07 -19.74 22.39
C TYR A 148 7.78 -21.08 22.32
N ASN A 149 9.00 -21.12 22.88
CA ASN A 149 9.79 -22.33 23.00
C ASN A 149 9.39 -23.08 24.29
N THR A 150 8.71 -24.20 24.17
CA THR A 150 8.22 -25.03 25.31
C THR A 150 9.31 -25.59 26.17
N THR A 151 10.57 -25.55 25.78
CA THR A 151 11.71 -25.95 26.63
C THR A 151 12.20 -24.81 27.53
N MET A 152 11.74 -23.56 27.28
CA MET A 152 12.19 -22.38 28.02
C MET A 152 11.06 -21.68 28.78
N VAL A 153 9.83 -21.81 28.29
CA VAL A 153 8.65 -21.14 28.82
C VAL A 153 7.51 -22.17 28.93
N SER A 154 6.79 -22.15 30.03
CA SER A 154 5.65 -23.04 30.25
C SER A 154 4.35 -22.46 29.66
N ASP A 155 3.36 -23.35 29.45
CA ASP A 155 2.02 -22.96 28.97
C ASP A 155 1.32 -22.03 29.96
N GLU A 156 1.58 -22.17 31.26
CA GLU A 156 1.01 -21.30 32.28
C GLU A 156 1.53 -19.89 32.19
N GLU A 157 2.83 -19.72 31.95
CA GLU A 157 3.48 -18.40 31.83
C GLU A 157 2.99 -17.62 30.62
N VAL A 158 2.64 -18.28 29.51
CA VAL A 158 2.13 -17.64 28.27
C VAL A 158 0.60 -17.61 28.18
N SER A 159 -0.10 -17.97 29.24
CA SER A 159 -1.56 -17.98 29.27
C SER A 159 -2.20 -16.61 29.10
N THR A 160 -1.42 -15.55 29.28
CA THR A 160 -1.85 -14.16 29.08
C THR A 160 -0.79 -13.36 28.33
N TRP A 161 -1.21 -12.27 27.70
CA TRP A 161 -0.31 -11.33 27.04
C TRP A 161 0.67 -10.63 27.99
N ASN A 162 0.44 -10.68 29.30
CA ASN A 162 1.30 -10.04 30.30
C ASN A 162 2.75 -10.58 30.29
N VAL A 163 2.97 -11.78 29.80
CA VAL A 163 4.32 -12.35 29.61
C VAL A 163 5.24 -11.46 28.78
N LEU A 164 4.69 -10.65 27.87
CA LEU A 164 5.47 -9.75 27.04
C LEU A 164 6.11 -8.59 27.81
N TRP A 165 5.63 -8.31 29.04
CA TRP A 165 6.16 -7.26 29.93
C TRP A 165 6.90 -7.85 31.14
N ASP A 166 7.07 -9.17 31.20
CA ASP A 166 7.81 -9.82 32.30
C ASP A 166 9.31 -9.63 32.07
N GLU A 167 9.99 -8.99 33.04
CA GLU A 167 11.43 -8.75 32.97
C GLU A 167 12.27 -10.02 32.83
N LYS A 168 11.73 -11.18 33.24
CA LYS A 168 12.34 -12.50 33.04
C LYS A 168 12.67 -12.78 31.58
N TYR A 169 11.87 -12.24 30.66
CA TYR A 169 12.01 -12.45 29.22
C TYR A 169 12.62 -11.26 28.47
N LYS A 170 13.19 -10.32 29.20
CA LYS A 170 13.88 -9.17 28.60
C LYS A 170 14.95 -9.65 27.61
N ASP A 171 15.01 -8.99 26.47
CA ASP A 171 15.95 -9.28 25.37
C ASP A 171 15.78 -10.67 24.71
N THR A 172 14.71 -11.41 25.03
CA THR A 172 14.39 -12.71 24.43
C THR A 172 13.11 -12.74 23.61
N ILE A 173 12.39 -11.62 23.57
CA ILE A 173 11.12 -11.47 22.85
C ILE A 173 11.39 -10.91 21.46
N ILE A 174 10.78 -11.53 20.45
CA ILE A 174 10.77 -11.06 19.08
C ILE A 174 9.36 -10.57 18.73
N MET A 175 9.23 -9.35 18.27
CA MET A 175 7.96 -8.78 17.81
C MET A 175 8.08 -8.23 16.41
N GLN A 176 6.98 -8.23 15.68
CA GLN A 176 6.90 -7.56 14.39
C GLN A 176 7.12 -6.04 14.58
N ASN A 177 7.95 -5.45 13.74
CA ASN A 177 8.19 -4.00 13.75
C ASN A 177 7.18 -3.29 12.85
N GLY A 178 6.02 -2.98 13.38
CA GLY A 178 4.97 -2.22 12.69
C GLY A 178 4.44 -1.09 13.56
N SER A 179 3.75 -0.12 12.97
CA SER A 179 3.22 1.05 13.70
C SER A 179 2.20 0.67 14.80
N ARG A 180 1.52 -0.47 14.66
CA ARG A 180 0.59 -1.02 15.67
C ARG A 180 1.24 -2.02 16.64
N ALA A 181 2.47 -2.45 16.38
CA ALA A 181 3.19 -3.39 17.24
C ALA A 181 4.02 -2.71 18.35
N ARG A 182 3.87 -1.42 18.54
CA ARG A 182 4.58 -0.62 19.55
C ARG A 182 3.67 -0.18 20.68
#